data_a2b82272aca52223595d22a7beb4456c
#
_entry.id   a2b82272aca52223595d22a7beb4456c
#
_cell.length_a   1.000
_cell.length_b   1.000
_cell.length_c   1.000
_cell.angle_alpha   90.00
_cell.angle_beta   90.00
_cell.angle_gamma   90.00
#
_symmetry.space_group_name_H-M   'P 1'
#
loop_
_entity.id
_entity.type
_entity.pdbx_description
1 polymer ?
#
loop_
_entity_poly.entity_id
_entity_poly.type
_entity_poly.pdbx_seq_one_letter_code
_entity_poly.pdbx_strand_id
1 'polypeptide(L)'
;SSDLSLMKDQVAALKNAGISAAYINSSLTAEQLRLVYRRAREGAYKLLYVAPERLETEGFAALMQAVTVSLVAVDEAHCISQWGQDFRPSYRSIPDFVASLPQRPPVTALTATATAEVQQDIVRLLELHDPVRCVTGFDRPNLFFDVQRPKNKMSALLDLLRTRRDKTGIVYCATRAAAERVCRTLCSRGVAAVCYHAGMEDGERRASQDDFQFD
;
A
#
# COMPACT_ATOMS: atom_id res chain seq x y z
N SER A 1 0.34 -10.21 2.70
CA SER A 1 1.01 -9.15 1.96
C SER A 1 0.67 -7.80 2.56
N SER A 2 1.59 -6.85 2.55
CA SER A 2 1.42 -5.51 3.13
C SER A 2 0.21 -4.74 2.56
N ASP A 3 -0.10 -4.92 1.28
CA ASP A 3 -1.18 -4.20 0.59
C ASP A 3 -2.58 -4.57 1.13
N LEU A 4 -2.76 -5.81 1.58
CA LEU A 4 -4.05 -6.27 2.12
C LEU A 4 -4.36 -5.63 3.48
N SER A 5 -3.36 -5.45 4.35
CA SER A 5 -3.52 -4.74 5.61
C SER A 5 -3.74 -3.25 5.37
N LEU A 6 -2.99 -2.63 4.45
CA LEU A 6 -3.14 -1.23 4.10
C LEU A 6 -4.56 -0.88 3.62
N MET A 7 -5.14 -1.68 2.71
CA MET A 7 -6.53 -1.48 2.26
C MET A 7 -7.52 -1.53 3.42
N LYS A 8 -7.33 -2.45 4.36
CA LYS A 8 -8.19 -2.59 5.53
C LYS A 8 -8.09 -1.36 6.44
N ASP A 9 -6.88 -0.87 6.68
CA ASP A 9 -6.63 0.28 7.54
C ASP A 9 -7.18 1.57 6.90
N GLN A 10 -7.00 1.76 5.59
CA GLN A 10 -7.58 2.87 4.84
C GLN A 10 -9.12 2.86 4.89
N VAL A 11 -9.74 1.70 4.70
CA VAL A 11 -11.21 1.57 4.81
C VAL A 11 -11.70 1.83 6.22
N ALA A 12 -10.96 1.40 7.25
CA ALA A 12 -11.29 1.69 8.65
C ALA A 12 -11.21 3.19 8.94
N ALA A 13 -10.16 3.86 8.50
CA ALA A 13 -10.00 5.32 8.64
C ALA A 13 -11.12 6.10 7.94
N LEU A 14 -11.50 5.71 6.72
CA LEU A 14 -12.62 6.33 6.00
C LEU A 14 -13.96 6.16 6.74
N LYS A 15 -14.22 4.96 7.27
CA LYS A 15 -15.44 4.71 8.06
C LYS A 15 -15.47 5.54 9.33
N ASN A 16 -14.36 5.70 10.02
CA ASN A 16 -14.24 6.57 11.19
C ASN A 16 -14.49 8.05 10.84
N ALA A 17 -14.15 8.45 9.62
CA ALA A 17 -14.45 9.78 9.07
C ALA A 17 -15.89 9.91 8.51
N GLY A 18 -16.75 8.89 8.70
CA GLY A 18 -18.13 8.90 8.20
C GLY A 18 -18.28 8.60 6.71
N ILE A 19 -17.23 8.13 6.03
CA ILE A 19 -17.25 7.80 4.60
C ILE A 19 -17.49 6.30 4.42
N SER A 20 -18.57 5.94 3.72
CA SER A 20 -18.86 4.55 3.39
C SER A 20 -17.87 3.98 2.41
N ALA A 21 -17.03 3.06 2.86
CA ALA A 21 -16.02 2.38 2.04
C ALA A 21 -15.99 0.88 2.29
N ALA A 22 -15.56 0.12 1.27
CA ALA A 22 -15.28 -1.31 1.38
C ALA A 22 -14.04 -1.68 0.56
N TYR A 23 -13.52 -2.88 0.77
CA TYR A 23 -12.45 -3.43 -0.05
C TYR A 23 -12.84 -4.79 -0.63
N ILE A 24 -12.24 -5.13 -1.78
CA ILE A 24 -12.43 -6.38 -2.51
C ILE A 24 -11.04 -6.93 -2.84
N ASN A 25 -10.62 -7.95 -2.11
CA ASN A 25 -9.32 -8.61 -2.28
C ASN A 25 -9.42 -10.13 -2.03
N SER A 26 -8.29 -10.82 -2.05
CA SER A 26 -8.22 -12.28 -1.87
C SER A 26 -8.46 -12.76 -0.43
N SER A 27 -8.46 -11.87 0.56
CA SER A 27 -8.67 -12.25 1.97
C SER A 27 -10.15 -12.39 2.35
N LEU A 28 -11.08 -11.93 1.49
CA LEU A 28 -12.50 -12.02 1.75
C LEU A 28 -13.02 -13.45 1.50
N THR A 29 -13.83 -13.95 2.41
CA THR A 29 -14.60 -15.18 2.19
C THR A 29 -15.65 -14.97 1.10
N ALA A 30 -16.15 -16.06 0.52
CA ALA A 30 -17.20 -15.99 -0.50
C ALA A 30 -18.48 -15.30 0.01
N GLU A 31 -18.81 -15.49 1.29
CA GLU A 31 -19.96 -14.84 1.92
C GLU A 31 -19.73 -13.33 2.09
N GLN A 32 -18.57 -12.93 2.59
CA GLN A 32 -18.21 -11.52 2.71
C GLN A 32 -18.20 -10.83 1.35
N LEU A 33 -17.66 -11.47 0.32
CA LEU A 33 -17.62 -10.92 -1.03
C LEU A 33 -19.04 -10.72 -1.60
N ARG A 34 -19.94 -11.72 -1.42
CA ARG A 34 -21.36 -11.59 -1.82
C ARG A 34 -22.04 -10.41 -1.12
N LEU A 35 -21.77 -10.23 0.17
CA LEU A 35 -22.32 -9.11 0.95
C LEU A 35 -21.84 -7.77 0.41
N VAL A 36 -20.52 -7.65 0.12
CA VAL A 36 -19.96 -6.43 -0.46
C VAL A 36 -20.59 -6.13 -1.81
N TYR A 37 -20.71 -7.11 -2.70
CA TYR A 37 -21.32 -6.93 -4.02
C TYR A 37 -22.79 -6.51 -3.95
N ARG A 38 -23.58 -7.11 -3.06
CA ARG A 38 -24.97 -6.72 -2.84
C ARG A 38 -25.07 -5.26 -2.40
N ARG A 39 -24.34 -4.88 -1.36
CA ARG A 39 -24.33 -3.51 -0.84
C ARG A 39 -23.80 -2.49 -1.84
N ALA A 40 -22.85 -2.86 -2.67
CA ALA A 40 -22.36 -1.98 -3.72
C ALA A 40 -23.44 -1.70 -4.77
N ARG A 41 -24.22 -2.73 -5.18
CA ARG A 41 -25.39 -2.54 -6.07
C ARG A 41 -26.48 -1.65 -5.46
N GLU A 42 -26.63 -1.71 -4.16
CA GLU A 42 -27.56 -0.85 -3.40
C GLU A 42 -27.05 0.59 -3.20
N GLY A 43 -25.86 0.92 -3.74
CA GLY A 43 -25.23 2.24 -3.60
C GLY A 43 -24.73 2.58 -2.20
N ALA A 44 -24.52 1.56 -1.35
CA ALA A 44 -24.11 1.75 0.04
C ALA A 44 -22.67 2.27 0.21
N TYR A 45 -21.83 2.20 -0.82
CA TYR A 45 -20.43 2.62 -0.74
C TYR A 45 -20.13 3.80 -1.65
N LYS A 46 -19.37 4.75 -1.12
CA LYS A 46 -18.78 5.86 -1.89
C LYS A 46 -17.44 5.48 -2.50
N LEU A 47 -16.70 4.59 -1.82
CA LEU A 47 -15.39 4.12 -2.25
C LEU A 47 -15.30 2.60 -2.18
N LEU A 48 -14.75 2.00 -3.23
CA LEU A 48 -14.38 0.58 -3.27
C LEU A 48 -12.88 0.48 -3.57
N TYR A 49 -12.13 -0.07 -2.63
CA TYR A 49 -10.75 -0.49 -2.87
C TYR A 49 -10.76 -1.87 -3.50
N VAL A 50 -10.12 -2.01 -4.63
CA VAL A 50 -10.13 -3.27 -5.38
C VAL A 50 -8.70 -3.70 -5.68
N ALA A 51 -8.34 -4.91 -5.29
CA ALA A 51 -7.06 -5.48 -5.68
C ALA A 51 -7.08 -5.84 -7.18
N PRO A 52 -6.05 -5.50 -7.96
CA PRO A 52 -6.06 -5.65 -9.42
C PRO A 52 -6.41 -7.06 -9.91
N GLU A 53 -6.02 -8.10 -9.17
CA GLU A 53 -6.34 -9.49 -9.49
C GLU A 53 -7.84 -9.81 -9.43
N ARG A 54 -8.67 -8.91 -8.93
CA ARG A 54 -10.12 -9.07 -8.87
C ARG A 54 -10.84 -8.49 -10.09
N LEU A 55 -10.18 -7.66 -10.87
CA LEU A 55 -10.77 -6.98 -12.02
C LEU A 55 -11.29 -7.96 -13.08
N GLU A 56 -10.61 -9.09 -13.27
CA GLU A 56 -10.93 -10.10 -14.28
C GLU A 56 -11.97 -11.13 -13.81
N THR A 57 -12.46 -11.04 -12.56
CA THR A 57 -13.44 -12.01 -12.05
C THR A 57 -14.83 -11.69 -12.59
N GLU A 58 -15.56 -12.74 -13.02
CA GLU A 58 -16.95 -12.62 -13.53
C GLU A 58 -17.87 -11.88 -12.57
N GLY A 59 -17.76 -12.16 -11.26
CA GLY A 59 -18.59 -11.51 -10.24
C GLY A 59 -18.33 -10.01 -10.12
N PHE A 60 -17.07 -9.57 -10.29
CA PHE A 60 -16.72 -8.16 -10.29
C PHE A 60 -17.15 -7.47 -11.59
N ALA A 61 -16.95 -8.11 -12.74
CA ALA A 61 -17.43 -7.61 -14.02
C ALA A 61 -18.96 -7.40 -14.00
N ALA A 62 -19.71 -8.37 -13.49
CA ALA A 62 -21.17 -8.27 -13.33
C ALA A 62 -21.59 -7.16 -12.33
N LEU A 63 -20.79 -6.87 -11.31
CA LEU A 63 -21.00 -5.73 -10.42
C LEU A 63 -20.84 -4.41 -11.19
N MET A 64 -19.75 -4.29 -11.96
CA MET A 64 -19.43 -3.04 -12.69
C MET A 64 -20.43 -2.71 -13.79
N GLN A 65 -21.11 -3.70 -14.35
CA GLN A 65 -22.23 -3.46 -15.26
C GLN A 65 -23.51 -2.94 -14.57
N ALA A 66 -23.60 -3.15 -13.27
CA ALA A 66 -24.79 -2.79 -12.47
C ALA A 66 -24.63 -1.49 -11.68
N VAL A 67 -23.44 -0.88 -11.66
CA VAL A 67 -23.16 0.34 -10.90
C VAL A 67 -22.53 1.41 -11.80
N THR A 68 -22.75 2.67 -11.48
CA THR A 68 -22.07 3.78 -12.15
C THR A 68 -20.75 4.08 -11.46
N VAL A 69 -19.65 3.96 -12.20
CA VAL A 69 -18.32 4.33 -11.72
C VAL A 69 -18.01 5.75 -12.16
N SER A 70 -17.87 6.67 -11.20
CA SER A 70 -17.62 8.09 -11.47
C SER A 70 -16.13 8.46 -11.55
N LEU A 71 -15.25 7.63 -11.01
CA LEU A 71 -13.79 7.83 -11.02
C LEU A 71 -13.10 6.49 -10.82
N VAL A 72 -12.03 6.25 -11.56
CA VAL A 72 -11.05 5.18 -11.28
C VAL A 72 -9.75 5.82 -10.82
N ALA A 73 -9.30 5.47 -9.59
CA ALA A 73 -8.02 5.89 -9.07
C ALA A 73 -7.08 4.68 -9.02
N VAL A 74 -5.95 4.78 -9.70
CA VAL A 74 -4.90 3.76 -9.73
C VAL A 74 -3.79 4.22 -8.80
N ASP A 75 -3.70 3.59 -7.63
CA ASP A 75 -2.61 3.81 -6.68
C ASP A 75 -1.40 2.96 -7.06
N GLU A 76 -0.20 3.38 -6.64
CA GLU A 76 1.08 2.75 -7.03
C GLU A 76 1.16 2.48 -8.54
N ALA A 77 0.72 3.44 -9.35
CA ALA A 77 0.61 3.29 -10.79
C ALA A 77 1.93 2.91 -11.49
N HIS A 78 3.09 3.13 -10.84
CA HIS A 78 4.38 2.68 -11.33
C HIS A 78 4.48 1.15 -11.49
N CYS A 79 3.62 0.40 -10.78
CA CYS A 79 3.56 -1.07 -10.89
C CYS A 79 3.12 -1.58 -12.27
N ILE A 80 2.55 -0.73 -13.14
CA ILE A 80 2.19 -1.12 -14.51
C ILE A 80 3.41 -1.20 -15.44
N SER A 81 4.46 -0.45 -15.15
CA SER A 81 5.68 -0.38 -15.95
C SER A 81 6.67 -1.47 -15.57
N GLN A 82 7.26 -2.14 -16.55
CA GLN A 82 8.37 -3.08 -16.33
C GLN A 82 9.64 -2.38 -15.82
N TRP A 83 9.75 -1.10 -16.03
CA TRP A 83 10.84 -0.26 -15.56
C TRP A 83 10.57 0.35 -14.17
N GLY A 84 9.38 0.11 -13.60
CA GLY A 84 9.04 0.47 -12.23
C GLY A 84 9.79 -0.39 -11.21
N GLN A 85 9.93 0.11 -9.99
CA GLN A 85 10.63 -0.61 -8.92
C GLN A 85 9.91 -1.90 -8.47
N ASP A 86 8.59 -1.98 -8.68
CA ASP A 86 7.73 -3.10 -8.26
C ASP A 86 6.70 -3.41 -9.36
N PHE A 87 7.19 -4.02 -10.46
CA PHE A 87 6.30 -4.42 -11.55
C PHE A 87 5.33 -5.52 -11.10
N ARG A 88 4.03 -5.28 -11.34
CA ARG A 88 2.95 -6.23 -11.04
C ARG A 88 2.14 -6.56 -12.29
N PRO A 89 2.19 -7.80 -12.79
CA PRO A 89 1.47 -8.20 -14.01
C PRO A 89 -0.03 -7.92 -13.96
N SER A 90 -0.66 -8.01 -12.79
CA SER A 90 -2.09 -7.74 -12.59
C SER A 90 -2.50 -6.29 -12.88
N TYR A 91 -1.57 -5.33 -12.86
CA TYR A 91 -1.87 -3.95 -13.26
C TYR A 91 -2.16 -3.80 -14.75
N ARG A 92 -1.73 -4.75 -15.57
CA ARG A 92 -1.99 -4.75 -17.01
C ARG A 92 -3.45 -4.98 -17.38
N SER A 93 -4.25 -5.53 -16.49
CA SER A 93 -5.69 -5.68 -16.71
C SER A 93 -6.50 -4.41 -16.44
N ILE A 94 -5.89 -3.37 -15.86
CA ILE A 94 -6.60 -2.12 -15.52
C ILE A 94 -7.13 -1.38 -16.76
N PRO A 95 -6.38 -1.22 -17.87
CA PRO A 95 -6.89 -0.58 -19.10
C PRO A 95 -8.10 -1.31 -19.65
N ASP A 96 -8.02 -2.64 -19.79
CA ASP A 96 -9.12 -3.47 -20.29
C ASP A 96 -10.35 -3.37 -19.39
N PHE A 97 -10.14 -3.36 -18.08
CA PHE A 97 -11.20 -3.13 -17.11
C PHE A 97 -11.87 -1.77 -17.33
N VAL A 98 -11.11 -0.68 -17.46
CA VAL A 98 -11.65 0.67 -17.67
C VAL A 98 -12.41 0.74 -19.00
N ALA A 99 -11.91 0.08 -20.05
CA ALA A 99 -12.57 -0.01 -21.35
C ALA A 99 -13.88 -0.81 -21.31
N SER A 100 -13.98 -1.80 -20.41
CA SER A 100 -15.17 -2.66 -20.25
C SER A 100 -16.34 -1.98 -19.52
N LEU A 101 -16.10 -0.84 -18.86
CA LEU A 101 -17.15 -0.12 -18.14
C LEU A 101 -18.19 0.45 -19.12
N PRO A 102 -19.49 0.45 -18.75
CA PRO A 102 -20.57 0.99 -19.62
C PRO A 102 -20.35 2.44 -20.04
N GLN A 103 -19.70 3.21 -19.21
CA GLN A 103 -19.23 4.57 -19.49
C GLN A 103 -17.84 4.73 -18.93
N ARG A 104 -16.88 5.16 -19.75
CA ARG A 104 -15.50 5.41 -19.31
C ARG A 104 -15.47 6.58 -18.33
N PRO A 105 -15.06 6.37 -17.07
CA PRO A 105 -14.91 7.47 -16.12
C PRO A 105 -13.57 8.18 -16.31
N PRO A 106 -13.38 9.36 -15.72
CA PRO A 106 -12.04 9.90 -15.49
C PRO A 106 -11.16 8.88 -14.79
N VAL A 107 -9.88 8.83 -15.20
CA VAL A 107 -8.88 7.95 -14.59
C VAL A 107 -7.78 8.81 -13.98
N THR A 108 -7.45 8.59 -12.72
CA THR A 108 -6.29 9.21 -12.07
C THR A 108 -5.26 8.16 -11.71
N ALA A 109 -4.00 8.46 -11.92
CA ALA A 109 -2.87 7.60 -11.61
C ALA A 109 -1.99 8.30 -10.57
N LEU A 110 -1.74 7.64 -9.46
CA LEU A 110 -0.98 8.14 -8.33
C LEU A 110 0.24 7.26 -8.09
N THR A 111 1.38 7.89 -7.83
CA THR A 111 2.60 7.18 -7.45
C THR A 111 3.57 8.11 -6.74
N ALA A 112 4.27 7.61 -5.74
CA ALA A 112 5.33 8.34 -5.05
C ALA A 112 6.67 8.25 -5.78
N THR A 113 6.87 7.25 -6.65
CA THR A 113 8.17 6.90 -7.23
C THR A 113 8.07 6.62 -8.72
N ALA A 114 8.18 7.64 -9.56
CA ALA A 114 8.17 7.45 -11.01
C ALA A 114 9.25 8.32 -11.67
N THR A 115 10.18 7.68 -12.35
CA THR A 115 11.10 8.36 -13.28
C THR A 115 10.32 8.92 -14.48
N ALA A 116 10.93 9.79 -15.27
CA ALA A 116 10.29 10.34 -16.46
C ALA A 116 9.83 9.24 -17.44
N GLU A 117 10.60 8.17 -17.57
CA GLU A 117 10.27 7.01 -18.40
C GLU A 117 9.05 6.26 -17.86
N VAL A 118 9.02 5.99 -16.56
CA VAL A 118 7.88 5.34 -15.88
C VAL A 118 6.62 6.20 -15.99
N GLN A 119 6.74 7.53 -15.88
CA GLN A 119 5.59 8.44 -16.08
C GLN A 119 5.01 8.35 -17.50
N GLN A 120 5.85 8.23 -18.52
CA GLN A 120 5.41 8.02 -19.91
C GLN A 120 4.72 6.67 -20.07
N ASP A 121 5.27 5.63 -19.49
CA ASP A 121 4.66 4.30 -19.47
C ASP A 121 3.30 4.29 -18.78
N ILE A 122 3.15 4.95 -17.64
CA ILE A 122 1.85 5.08 -16.95
C ILE A 122 0.81 5.69 -17.88
N VAL A 123 1.13 6.81 -18.53
CA VAL A 123 0.20 7.47 -19.45
C VAL A 123 -0.18 6.55 -20.61
N ARG A 124 0.80 5.92 -21.23
CA ARG A 124 0.63 5.04 -22.39
C ARG A 124 -0.12 3.76 -22.02
N LEU A 125 0.32 3.07 -20.97
CA LEU A 125 -0.20 1.76 -20.59
C LEU A 125 -1.56 1.82 -19.90
N LEU A 126 -1.89 2.90 -19.18
CA LEU A 126 -3.24 3.16 -18.63
C LEU A 126 -4.15 3.87 -19.64
N GLU A 127 -3.67 4.15 -20.85
CA GLU A 127 -4.43 4.86 -21.89
C GLU A 127 -5.05 6.17 -21.37
N LEU A 128 -4.26 6.96 -20.65
CA LEU A 128 -4.74 8.24 -20.11
C LEU A 128 -4.90 9.27 -21.24
N HIS A 129 -6.10 9.82 -21.38
CA HIS A 129 -6.42 10.81 -22.40
C HIS A 129 -6.13 12.22 -21.87
N ASP A 130 -5.23 12.95 -22.55
CA ASP A 130 -4.82 14.32 -22.20
C ASP A 130 -4.62 14.58 -20.71
N PRO A 131 -3.80 13.77 -20.01
CA PRO A 131 -3.71 13.85 -18.56
C PRO A 131 -3.00 15.12 -18.10
N VAL A 132 -3.56 15.76 -17.09
CA VAL A 132 -2.84 16.78 -16.32
C VAL A 132 -1.79 16.08 -15.47
N ARG A 133 -0.51 16.49 -15.62
CA ARG A 133 0.60 15.92 -14.86
C ARG A 133 0.98 16.88 -13.73
N CYS A 134 0.89 16.39 -12.50
CA CYS A 134 1.36 17.08 -11.32
C CYS A 134 2.59 16.34 -10.78
N VAL A 135 3.75 16.97 -10.84
CA VAL A 135 4.99 16.42 -10.27
C VAL A 135 5.45 17.36 -9.18
N THR A 136 5.35 16.91 -7.93
CA THR A 136 5.96 17.60 -6.79
C THR A 136 7.38 17.07 -6.63
N GLY A 137 8.34 17.94 -6.29
CA GLY A 137 9.73 17.52 -6.07
C GLY A 137 9.86 16.49 -4.94
N PHE A 138 10.95 15.73 -4.96
CA PHE A 138 11.29 14.75 -3.91
C PHE A 138 11.87 15.43 -2.65
N ASP A 139 12.15 16.72 -2.71
CA ASP A 139 12.72 17.44 -1.59
C ASP A 139 11.70 17.58 -0.45
N ARG A 140 12.11 17.12 0.71
CA ARG A 140 11.31 17.14 1.95
C ARG A 140 12.11 17.87 3.03
N PRO A 141 11.98 19.19 3.16
CA PRO A 141 12.83 20.01 4.03
C PRO A 141 12.72 19.64 5.52
N ASN A 142 11.68 18.90 5.89
CA ASN A 142 11.49 18.36 7.25
C ASN A 142 12.21 17.01 7.49
N LEU A 143 12.85 16.43 6.46
CA LEU A 143 13.60 15.17 6.59
C LEU A 143 15.10 15.46 6.53
N PHE A 144 15.82 14.93 7.50
CA PHE A 144 17.27 14.96 7.54
C PHE A 144 17.84 13.60 7.18
N PHE A 145 18.74 13.56 6.19
CA PHE A 145 19.44 12.34 5.79
C PHE A 145 20.90 12.41 6.22
N ASP A 146 21.37 11.39 6.92
CA ASP A 146 22.78 11.22 7.31
C ASP A 146 23.28 9.83 6.89
N VAL A 147 24.47 9.78 6.31
CA VAL A 147 25.10 8.54 5.88
C VAL A 147 26.38 8.29 6.68
N GLN A 148 26.34 7.30 7.54
CA GLN A 148 27.47 6.91 8.37
C GLN A 148 28.03 5.55 7.92
N ARG A 149 29.37 5.40 8.02
CA ARG A 149 30.10 4.15 7.73
C ARG A 149 30.86 3.65 8.95
N PRO A 150 30.15 3.28 10.03
CA PRO A 150 30.79 2.85 11.25
C PRO A 150 31.46 1.47 11.09
N LYS A 151 32.56 1.23 11.79
CA LYS A 151 33.19 -0.10 11.88
C LYS A 151 32.26 -1.11 12.55
N ASN A 152 31.46 -0.67 13.53
CA ASN A 152 30.47 -1.48 14.23
C ASN A 152 29.09 -0.80 14.15
N LYS A 153 28.22 -1.34 13.28
CA LYS A 153 26.86 -0.81 13.05
C LYS A 153 25.98 -0.89 14.28
N MET A 154 26.13 -1.95 15.12
CA MET A 154 25.32 -2.10 16.32
C MET A 154 25.69 -1.07 17.39
N SER A 155 26.98 -0.78 17.58
CA SER A 155 27.41 0.27 18.49
C SER A 155 26.87 1.64 18.05
N ALA A 156 26.99 1.97 16.77
CA ALA A 156 26.46 3.22 16.23
C ALA A 156 24.93 3.33 16.39
N LEU A 157 24.20 2.24 16.21
CA LEU A 157 22.76 2.22 16.42
C LEU A 157 22.42 2.49 17.89
N LEU A 158 23.10 1.84 18.81
CA LEU A 158 22.88 2.05 20.25
C LEU A 158 23.21 3.49 20.69
N ASP A 159 24.28 4.07 20.14
CA ASP A 159 24.63 5.46 20.42
C ASP A 159 23.59 6.43 19.86
N LEU A 160 23.05 6.15 18.66
CA LEU A 160 21.96 6.92 18.07
C LEU A 160 20.70 6.86 18.94
N LEU A 161 20.31 5.69 19.43
CA LEU A 161 19.13 5.50 20.27
C LEU A 161 19.28 6.18 21.64
N ARG A 162 20.49 6.24 22.19
CA ARG A 162 20.74 6.97 23.44
C ARG A 162 20.44 8.47 23.34
N THR A 163 20.66 9.05 22.16
CA THR A 163 20.38 10.49 21.91
C THR A 163 18.92 10.76 21.53
N ARG A 164 18.11 9.72 21.33
CA ARG A 164 16.71 9.78 20.88
C ARG A 164 15.77 8.90 21.69
N ARG A 165 15.95 8.88 23.02
CA ARG A 165 15.19 8.01 23.93
C ARG A 165 13.68 8.26 23.93
N ASP A 166 13.28 9.48 23.59
CA ASP A 166 11.91 9.98 23.55
C ASP A 166 11.28 9.89 22.16
N LYS A 167 11.94 9.21 21.23
CA LYS A 167 11.49 9.08 19.84
C LYS A 167 11.25 7.63 19.45
N THR A 168 10.19 7.40 18.70
CA THR A 168 9.98 6.13 18.00
C THR A 168 10.88 6.04 16.78
N GLY A 169 11.27 4.83 16.40
CA GLY A 169 12.15 4.61 15.26
C GLY A 169 11.95 3.27 14.58
N ILE A 170 12.27 3.19 13.29
CA ILE A 170 12.23 1.95 12.51
C ILE A 170 13.65 1.64 12.02
N VAL A 171 14.09 0.40 12.27
CA VAL A 171 15.40 -0.11 11.83
C VAL A 171 15.19 -1.11 10.70
N TYR A 172 15.52 -0.70 9.47
CA TYR A 172 15.46 -1.61 8.33
C TYR A 172 16.70 -2.51 8.29
N CYS A 173 16.47 -3.81 8.12
CA CYS A 173 17.51 -4.84 8.03
C CYS A 173 17.44 -5.55 6.68
N ALA A 174 18.59 -5.90 6.11
CA ALA A 174 18.67 -6.56 4.81
C ALA A 174 18.14 -8.01 4.81
N THR A 175 18.08 -8.68 5.97
CA THR A 175 17.61 -10.07 6.09
C THR A 175 16.78 -10.26 7.35
N ARG A 176 15.89 -11.29 7.34
CA ARG A 176 15.06 -11.68 8.49
C ARG A 176 15.95 -11.98 9.72
N ALA A 177 16.99 -12.77 9.54
CA ALA A 177 17.94 -13.12 10.61
C ALA A 177 18.66 -11.89 11.18
N ALA A 178 18.93 -10.86 10.37
CA ALA A 178 19.49 -9.61 10.85
C ALA A 178 18.46 -8.81 11.68
N ALA A 179 17.20 -8.76 11.25
CA ALA A 179 16.14 -8.10 12.00
C ALA A 179 15.94 -8.73 13.38
N GLU A 180 15.83 -10.06 13.45
CA GLU A 180 15.70 -10.79 14.72
C GLU A 180 16.91 -10.57 15.65
N ARG A 181 18.14 -10.62 15.09
CA ARG A 181 19.36 -10.39 15.89
C ARG A 181 19.42 -8.98 16.43
N VAL A 182 19.07 -7.97 15.62
CA VAL A 182 19.02 -6.56 16.05
C VAL A 182 17.97 -6.40 17.15
N CYS A 183 16.76 -6.89 16.95
CA CYS A 183 15.68 -6.83 17.94
C CYS A 183 16.11 -7.46 19.28
N ARG A 184 16.62 -8.70 19.27
CA ARG A 184 17.12 -9.36 20.50
C ARG A 184 18.21 -8.57 21.19
N THR A 185 19.13 -7.97 20.45
CA THR A 185 20.20 -7.16 21.02
C THR A 185 19.66 -5.87 21.65
N LEU A 186 18.69 -5.21 21.02
CA LEU A 186 18.06 -4.02 21.56
C LEU A 186 17.31 -4.34 22.85
N CYS A 187 16.48 -5.38 22.86
CA CYS A 187 15.76 -5.85 24.04
C CYS A 187 16.71 -6.20 25.21
N SER A 188 17.82 -6.91 24.92
CA SER A 188 18.82 -7.25 25.95
C SER A 188 19.56 -6.03 26.53
N ARG A 189 19.45 -4.88 25.87
CA ARG A 189 20.01 -3.59 26.34
C ARG A 189 18.97 -2.67 26.93
N GLY A 190 17.74 -3.18 27.18
CA GLY A 190 16.65 -2.42 27.79
C GLY A 190 15.96 -1.42 26.83
N VAL A 191 16.14 -1.57 25.53
CA VAL A 191 15.39 -0.82 24.53
C VAL A 191 14.12 -1.60 24.18
N ALA A 192 12.95 -0.98 24.33
CA ALA A 192 11.70 -1.56 23.84
C ALA A 192 11.78 -1.70 22.32
N ALA A 193 11.70 -2.92 21.81
CA ALA A 193 11.79 -3.19 20.38
C ALA A 193 11.00 -4.43 20.02
N VAL A 194 10.26 -4.35 18.91
CA VAL A 194 9.54 -5.47 18.30
C VAL A 194 10.14 -5.83 16.97
N CYS A 195 10.05 -7.09 16.57
CA CYS A 195 10.51 -7.56 15.28
C CYS A 195 9.35 -7.65 14.30
N TYR A 196 9.56 -7.28 13.05
CA TYR A 196 8.55 -7.39 12.00
C TYR A 196 9.19 -7.84 10.68
N HIS A 197 8.76 -8.99 10.15
CA HIS A 197 9.19 -9.48 8.84
C HIS A 197 8.21 -10.51 8.25
N ALA A 198 8.30 -10.74 6.95
CA ALA A 198 7.40 -11.63 6.21
C ALA A 198 7.49 -13.13 6.58
N GLY A 199 8.46 -13.54 7.40
CA GLY A 199 8.58 -14.92 7.90
C GLY A 199 7.84 -15.18 9.21
N MET A 200 7.23 -14.17 9.83
CA MET A 200 6.42 -14.31 11.04
C MET A 200 4.99 -14.75 10.68
N GLU A 201 4.33 -15.41 11.61
CA GLU A 201 2.91 -15.71 11.51
C GLU A 201 2.06 -14.43 11.48
N ASP A 202 0.90 -14.48 10.80
CA ASP A 202 0.04 -13.29 10.63
C ASP A 202 -0.41 -12.67 11.96
N GLY A 203 -0.65 -13.51 12.97
CA GLY A 203 -1.01 -13.06 14.33
C GLY A 203 0.13 -12.30 15.00
N GLU A 204 1.35 -12.80 14.93
CA GLU A 204 2.54 -12.17 15.52
C GLU A 204 2.85 -10.84 14.82
N ARG A 205 2.70 -10.77 13.50
CA ARG A 205 2.91 -9.53 12.75
C ARG A 205 1.92 -8.44 13.16
N ARG A 206 0.65 -8.81 13.37
CA ARG A 206 -0.36 -7.86 13.84
C ARG A 206 -0.04 -7.37 15.25
N ALA A 207 0.29 -8.27 16.16
CA ALA A 207 0.67 -7.90 17.51
C ALA A 207 1.86 -6.94 17.52
N SER A 208 2.94 -7.24 16.77
CA SER A 208 4.09 -6.34 16.64
C SER A 208 3.76 -4.97 16.03
N GLN A 209 2.80 -4.91 15.12
CA GLN A 209 2.33 -3.66 14.54
C GLN A 209 1.51 -2.85 15.54
N ASP A 210 0.63 -3.51 16.26
CA ASP A 210 -0.21 -2.89 17.29
C ASP A 210 0.64 -2.35 18.44
N ASP A 211 1.62 -3.13 18.95
CA ASP A 211 2.59 -2.70 19.97
C ASP A 211 3.36 -1.44 19.53
N PHE A 212 3.77 -1.35 18.26
CA PHE A 212 4.49 -0.18 17.76
C PHE A 212 3.59 1.06 17.58
N GLN A 213 2.30 0.87 17.34
CA GLN A 213 1.37 2.00 17.10
C GLN A 213 0.77 2.57 18.39
N PHE A 214 0.62 1.75 19.43
CA PHE A 214 -0.18 2.11 20.60
C PHE A 214 0.60 2.14 21.91
N ASP A 215 1.86 1.68 21.94
CA ASP A 215 2.81 1.81 23.05
C ASP A 215 3.87 2.89 22.75
#